data_323b53b7969a0aa2552882047a76a84b
#
_entry.id   323b53b7969a0aa2552882047a76a84b
#
_cell.length_a   1.000
_cell.length_b   1.000
_cell.length_c   1.000
_cell.angle_alpha   90.00
_cell.angle_beta   90.00
_cell.angle_gamma   90.00
#
_symmetry.space_group_name_H-M   'P 1'
#
loop_
_entity.id
_entity.type
_entity.pdbx_description
1 polymer ?
#
loop_
_entity_poly.entity_id
_entity_poly.type
_entity_poly.pdbx_seq_one_letter_code
_entity_poly.pdbx_strand_id
1 'polypeptide(L)'
;MTIIPYNDSMKEPLLEMLSAYFPEVDADIPEEILRGKLIALIQSQHDRGILQIRLAFEAEQAVGFSIFQIDTSESDWCKRPGWGFIREFYIRPPFRKRGFGHALARDTEQSLRRMGARQMYLTSGKGISFWKSCGWKLTGEVCINQLNILEK
;
A
#
# COMPACT_ATOMS: atom_id res chain seq x y z
N MET A 1 -9.80 16.73 2.25
CA MET A 1 -9.10 15.52 1.76
C MET A 1 -10.05 14.64 0.99
N THR A 2 -9.58 14.07 -0.12
CA THR A 2 -10.35 13.16 -0.96
C THR A 2 -9.54 11.89 -1.21
N ILE A 3 -10.17 10.72 -1.11
CA ILE A 3 -9.53 9.44 -1.41
C ILE A 3 -10.32 8.80 -2.56
N ILE A 4 -9.63 8.54 -3.66
CA ILE A 4 -10.28 8.06 -4.89
C ILE A 4 -9.56 6.84 -5.47
N PRO A 5 -10.29 5.97 -6.21
CA PRO A 5 -9.68 4.89 -6.96
C PRO A 5 -8.73 5.42 -8.03
N TYR A 6 -7.64 4.70 -8.23
CA TYR A 6 -6.68 5.03 -9.29
C TYR A 6 -7.31 4.91 -10.68
N ASN A 7 -6.92 5.82 -11.54
CA ASN A 7 -7.13 5.71 -12.99
C ASN A 7 -5.87 6.20 -13.72
N ASP A 8 -5.80 5.98 -15.03
CA ASP A 8 -4.59 6.25 -15.82
C ASP A 8 -4.14 7.71 -15.81
N SER A 9 -5.05 8.67 -15.57
CA SER A 9 -4.69 10.08 -15.45
C SER A 9 -3.82 10.38 -14.23
N MET A 10 -3.75 9.45 -13.28
CA MET A 10 -2.99 9.57 -12.03
C MET A 10 -1.63 8.88 -12.09
N LYS A 11 -1.22 8.40 -13.26
CA LYS A 11 0.03 7.65 -13.43
C LYS A 11 1.26 8.43 -12.96
N GLU A 12 1.39 9.68 -13.39
CA GLU A 12 2.56 10.49 -13.02
C GLU A 12 2.62 10.80 -11.52
N PRO A 13 1.54 11.29 -10.88
CA PRO A 13 1.58 11.45 -9.41
C PRO A 13 1.89 10.14 -8.66
N LEU A 14 1.36 9.01 -9.12
CA LEU A 14 1.67 7.72 -8.50
C LEU A 14 3.16 7.38 -8.65
N LEU A 15 3.73 7.55 -9.85
CA LEU A 15 5.15 7.33 -10.10
C LEU A 15 6.04 8.20 -9.24
N GLU A 16 5.72 9.48 -9.12
CA GLU A 16 6.46 10.40 -8.25
C GLU A 16 6.47 9.93 -6.81
N MET A 17 5.33 9.50 -6.32
CA MET A 17 5.21 9.00 -4.95
C MET A 17 5.93 7.67 -4.76
N LEU A 18 5.87 6.75 -5.72
CA LEU A 18 6.61 5.48 -5.67
C LEU A 18 8.12 5.73 -5.69
N SER A 19 8.60 6.68 -6.48
CA SER A 19 10.01 7.07 -6.53
C SER A 19 10.53 7.58 -5.18
N ALA A 20 9.68 8.26 -4.42
CA ALA A 20 10.01 8.73 -3.06
C ALA A 20 9.85 7.63 -2.01
N TYR A 21 8.88 6.74 -2.19
CA TYR A 21 8.54 5.69 -1.25
C TYR A 21 9.60 4.58 -1.15
N PHE A 22 10.05 4.05 -2.29
CA PHE A 22 10.93 2.87 -2.27
C PHE A 22 12.26 3.12 -1.53
N PRO A 23 12.96 4.25 -1.74
CA PRO A 23 14.15 4.53 -0.92
C PRO A 23 13.85 4.62 0.58
N GLU A 24 12.68 5.13 0.95
CA GLU A 24 12.28 5.30 2.35
C GLU A 24 12.07 3.95 3.05
N VAL A 25 11.64 2.92 2.32
CA VAL A 25 11.49 1.55 2.85
C VAL A 25 12.69 0.66 2.54
N ASP A 26 13.84 1.26 2.23
CA ASP A 26 15.11 0.59 1.92
C ASP A 26 15.05 -0.34 0.70
N ALA A 27 14.13 -0.06 -0.23
CA ALA A 27 14.05 -0.75 -1.51
C ALA A 27 14.78 0.07 -2.57
N ASP A 28 16.00 -0.32 -2.91
CA ASP A 28 16.82 0.37 -3.92
C ASP A 28 16.41 -0.11 -5.32
N ILE A 29 15.43 0.59 -5.90
CA ILE A 29 14.92 0.30 -7.24
C ILE A 29 15.40 1.41 -8.19
N PRO A 30 16.22 1.08 -9.22
CA PRO A 30 16.62 2.07 -10.22
C PRO A 30 15.42 2.74 -10.88
N GLU A 31 15.51 4.04 -11.12
CA GLU A 31 14.43 4.83 -11.71
C GLU A 31 13.92 4.26 -13.04
N GLU A 32 14.84 3.74 -13.86
CA GLU A 32 14.51 3.10 -15.14
C GLU A 32 13.62 1.87 -14.96
N ILE A 33 13.92 1.04 -13.96
CA ILE A 33 13.15 -0.16 -13.64
C ILE A 33 11.77 0.25 -13.10
N LEU A 34 11.73 1.25 -12.23
CA LEU A 34 10.48 1.76 -11.67
C LEU A 34 9.54 2.27 -12.76
N ARG A 35 10.05 3.15 -13.64
CA ARG A 35 9.25 3.77 -14.70
C ARG A 35 8.91 2.80 -15.84
N GLY A 36 9.75 1.81 -16.08
CA GLY A 36 9.52 0.84 -17.15
C GLY A 36 8.75 -0.38 -16.66
N LYS A 37 9.42 -1.25 -15.92
CA LYS A 37 8.91 -2.59 -15.58
C LYS A 37 7.93 -2.61 -14.41
N LEU A 38 8.28 -1.91 -13.32
CA LEU A 38 7.49 -2.01 -12.10
C LEU A 38 6.13 -1.35 -12.25
N ILE A 39 6.08 -0.15 -12.80
CA ILE A 39 4.80 0.53 -13.01
C ILE A 39 3.92 -0.23 -14.02
N ALA A 40 4.52 -0.80 -15.06
CA ALA A 40 3.78 -1.61 -16.04
C ALA A 40 3.17 -2.85 -15.37
N LEU A 41 3.91 -3.50 -14.48
CA LEU A 41 3.39 -4.64 -13.71
C LEU A 41 2.24 -4.24 -12.80
N ILE A 42 2.40 -3.17 -12.04
CA ILE A 42 1.34 -2.66 -11.15
C ILE A 42 0.08 -2.31 -11.95
N GLN A 43 0.23 -1.60 -13.07
CA GLN A 43 -0.90 -1.25 -13.93
C GLN A 43 -1.58 -2.49 -14.51
N SER A 44 -0.79 -3.46 -14.99
CA SER A 44 -1.34 -4.72 -15.51
C SER A 44 -2.14 -5.47 -14.45
N GLN A 45 -1.62 -5.57 -13.24
CA GLN A 45 -2.33 -6.21 -12.14
C GLN A 45 -3.59 -5.44 -11.74
N HIS A 46 -3.54 -4.11 -11.77
CA HIS A 46 -4.71 -3.27 -11.52
C HIS A 46 -5.79 -3.48 -12.59
N ASP A 47 -5.41 -3.45 -13.88
CA ASP A 47 -6.34 -3.61 -15.00
C ASP A 47 -6.99 -5.00 -15.02
N ARG A 48 -6.28 -6.01 -14.53
CA ARG A 48 -6.78 -7.40 -14.41
C ARG A 48 -7.56 -7.64 -13.12
N GLY A 49 -7.73 -6.63 -12.28
CA GLY A 49 -8.46 -6.74 -11.03
C GLY A 49 -7.74 -7.50 -9.92
N ILE A 50 -6.45 -7.77 -10.07
CA ILE A 50 -5.64 -8.50 -9.08
C ILE A 50 -5.39 -7.63 -7.84
N LEU A 51 -5.12 -6.35 -8.05
CA LEU A 51 -4.90 -5.40 -6.96
C LEU A 51 -5.76 -4.15 -7.15
N GLN A 52 -5.90 -3.40 -6.07
CA GLN A 52 -6.56 -2.09 -6.05
C GLN A 52 -5.58 -1.02 -5.63
N ILE A 53 -5.79 0.19 -6.11
CA ILE A 53 -4.97 1.35 -5.76
C ILE A 53 -5.90 2.50 -5.36
N ARG A 54 -5.60 3.15 -4.23
CA ARG A 54 -6.25 4.38 -3.80
C ARG A 54 -5.22 5.50 -3.76
N LEU A 55 -5.61 6.68 -4.20
CA LEU A 55 -4.81 7.89 -4.01
C LEU A 55 -5.55 8.86 -3.11
N ALA A 56 -4.80 9.47 -2.19
CA ALA A 56 -5.30 10.55 -1.34
C ALA A 56 -4.85 11.89 -1.89
N PHE A 57 -5.77 12.86 -1.89
CA PHE A 57 -5.53 14.20 -2.40
C PHE A 57 -5.87 15.24 -1.33
N GLU A 58 -5.08 16.30 -1.25
CA GLU A 58 -5.44 17.55 -0.62
C GLU A 58 -5.56 18.58 -1.74
N ALA A 59 -6.77 19.14 -1.93
CA ALA A 59 -7.09 19.91 -3.11
C ALA A 59 -6.76 19.10 -4.39
N GLU A 60 -5.90 19.59 -5.26
CA GLU A 60 -5.52 18.91 -6.48
C GLU A 60 -4.19 18.15 -6.37
N GLN A 61 -3.56 18.17 -5.20
CA GLN A 61 -2.26 17.54 -4.98
C GLN A 61 -2.41 16.13 -4.43
N ALA A 62 -1.79 15.15 -5.10
CA ALA A 62 -1.68 13.80 -4.59
C ALA A 62 -0.72 13.78 -3.39
N VAL A 63 -1.20 13.30 -2.24
CA VAL A 63 -0.45 13.33 -0.98
C VAL A 63 -0.12 11.94 -0.44
N GLY A 64 -0.73 10.88 -0.98
CA GLY A 64 -0.48 9.52 -0.55
C GLY A 64 -1.12 8.49 -1.45
N PHE A 65 -0.75 7.23 -1.24
CA PHE A 65 -1.35 6.10 -1.95
C PHE A 65 -1.38 4.85 -1.08
N SER A 66 -2.27 3.92 -1.45
CA SER A 66 -2.33 2.58 -0.89
C SER A 66 -2.52 1.59 -2.04
N ILE A 67 -1.74 0.51 -2.04
CA ILE A 67 -1.86 -0.62 -2.97
C ILE A 67 -2.17 -1.86 -2.15
N PHE A 68 -3.28 -2.53 -2.47
CA PHE A 68 -3.78 -3.63 -1.67
C PHE A 68 -4.53 -4.65 -2.53
N GLN A 69 -4.69 -5.87 -1.99
CA GLN A 69 -5.33 -6.97 -2.69
C GLN A 69 -5.84 -8.02 -1.71
N ILE A 70 -6.65 -8.96 -2.19
CA ILE A 70 -6.85 -10.22 -1.50
C ILE A 70 -5.66 -11.12 -1.85
N ASP A 71 -4.98 -11.64 -0.83
CA ASP A 71 -3.81 -12.46 -1.03
C ASP A 71 -4.17 -13.82 -1.63
N THR A 72 -3.28 -14.37 -2.45
CA THR A 72 -3.48 -15.66 -3.12
C THR A 72 -2.24 -16.53 -2.96
N SER A 73 -2.41 -17.85 -3.15
CA SER A 73 -1.31 -18.81 -3.12
C SER A 73 -0.31 -18.63 -4.27
N GLU A 74 -0.68 -17.87 -5.29
CA GLU A 74 0.17 -17.60 -6.47
C GLU A 74 1.03 -16.34 -6.32
N SER A 75 0.79 -15.56 -5.28
CA SER A 75 1.57 -14.35 -5.00
C SER A 75 2.96 -14.70 -4.48
N ASP A 76 3.98 -14.00 -4.95
CA ASP A 76 5.36 -14.16 -4.46
C ASP A 76 5.50 -13.81 -2.98
N TRP A 77 4.61 -12.97 -2.47
CA TRP A 77 4.59 -12.55 -1.07
C TRP A 77 3.53 -13.28 -0.25
N CYS A 78 2.84 -14.25 -0.85
CA CYS A 78 1.73 -14.91 -0.20
C CYS A 78 2.16 -15.49 1.14
N LYS A 79 1.54 -14.97 2.18
CA LYS A 79 1.71 -15.44 3.56
C LYS A 79 0.39 -15.99 4.10
N ARG A 80 -0.73 -15.41 3.65
CA ARG A 80 -2.05 -15.73 4.15
C ARG A 80 -3.09 -15.66 3.02
N PRO A 81 -3.16 -16.72 2.17
CA PRO A 81 -4.13 -16.73 1.07
C PRO A 81 -5.55 -16.47 1.55
N GLY A 82 -6.27 -15.60 0.85
CA GLY A 82 -7.64 -15.24 1.19
C GLY A 82 -7.78 -14.07 2.16
N TRP A 83 -6.69 -13.69 2.82
CA TRP A 83 -6.68 -12.51 3.67
C TRP A 83 -6.52 -11.24 2.84
N GLY A 84 -6.99 -10.12 3.36
CA GLY A 84 -6.65 -8.83 2.81
C GLY A 84 -5.16 -8.55 3.04
N PHE A 85 -4.49 -7.99 2.04
CA PHE A 85 -3.07 -7.68 2.11
C PHE A 85 -2.83 -6.24 1.65
N ILE A 86 -2.29 -5.42 2.55
CA ILE A 86 -1.82 -4.07 2.21
C ILE A 86 -0.36 -4.20 1.76
N ARG A 87 -0.14 -4.06 0.46
CA ARG A 87 1.19 -4.25 -0.15
C ARG A 87 2.09 -3.06 0.03
N GLU A 88 1.57 -1.86 -0.33
CA GLU A 88 2.33 -0.62 -0.28
C GLU A 88 1.46 0.49 0.28
N PHE A 89 2.04 1.37 1.09
CA PHE A 89 1.30 2.43 1.75
C PHE A 89 2.22 3.62 2.01
N TYR A 90 1.78 4.81 1.61
CA TYR A 90 2.63 5.99 1.69
C TYR A 90 1.83 7.27 1.88
N ILE A 91 2.36 8.16 2.70
CA ILE A 91 1.93 9.56 2.79
C ILE A 91 3.17 10.43 2.62
N ARG A 92 3.12 11.42 1.76
CA ARG A 92 4.23 12.36 1.57
C ARG A 92 4.61 13.02 2.90
N PRO A 93 5.91 13.16 3.23
CA PRO A 93 6.34 13.68 4.53
C PRO A 93 5.66 14.98 5.01
N PRO A 94 5.47 16.03 4.16
CA PRO A 94 4.82 17.25 4.63
C PRO A 94 3.36 17.08 5.09
N PHE A 95 2.73 15.96 4.71
CA PHE A 95 1.32 15.69 5.02
C PHE A 95 1.13 14.67 6.13
N ARG A 96 2.22 14.19 6.73
CA ARG A 96 2.18 13.25 7.86
C ARG A 96 1.75 13.96 9.14
N LYS A 97 1.23 13.17 10.10
CA LYS A 97 0.75 13.65 11.42
C LYS A 97 -0.39 14.67 11.31
N ARG A 98 -1.14 14.62 10.21
CA ARG A 98 -2.29 15.48 9.94
C ARG A 98 -3.58 14.68 9.74
N GLY A 99 -3.55 13.38 10.01
CA GLY A 99 -4.72 12.49 9.87
C GLY A 99 -4.89 11.84 8.51
N PHE A 100 -4.10 12.18 7.51
CA PHE A 100 -4.21 11.60 6.17
C PHE A 100 -3.95 10.10 6.17
N GLY A 101 -2.90 9.67 6.88
CA GLY A 101 -2.56 8.26 6.99
C GLY A 101 -3.67 7.43 7.61
N HIS A 102 -4.25 7.88 8.69
CA HIS A 102 -5.36 7.19 9.35
C HIS A 102 -6.60 7.09 8.45
N ALA A 103 -6.91 8.16 7.74
CA ALA A 103 -8.05 8.17 6.81
C ALA A 103 -7.82 7.21 5.63
N LEU A 104 -6.62 7.21 5.06
CA LEU A 104 -6.28 6.30 3.96
C LEU A 104 -6.26 4.84 4.42
N ALA A 105 -5.72 4.56 5.61
CA ALA A 105 -5.73 3.22 6.18
C ALA A 105 -7.16 2.71 6.38
N ARG A 106 -8.04 3.56 6.92
CA ARG A 106 -9.45 3.21 7.12
C ARG A 106 -10.15 2.93 5.78
N ASP A 107 -9.94 3.76 4.77
CA ASP A 107 -10.49 3.53 3.44
C ASP A 107 -10.02 2.21 2.84
N THR A 108 -8.73 1.91 2.98
CA THR A 108 -8.12 0.66 2.51
C THR A 108 -8.73 -0.55 3.21
N GLU A 109 -8.84 -0.51 4.53
CA GLU A 109 -9.43 -1.59 5.33
C GLU A 109 -10.90 -1.81 4.95
N GLN A 110 -11.67 -0.75 4.81
CA GLN A 110 -13.07 -0.86 4.39
C GLN A 110 -13.19 -1.45 2.99
N SER A 111 -12.31 -1.06 2.08
CA SER A 111 -12.27 -1.61 0.72
C SER A 111 -11.98 -3.11 0.73
N LEU A 112 -10.99 -3.54 1.53
CA LEU A 112 -10.66 -4.96 1.68
C LEU A 112 -11.83 -5.75 2.26
N ARG A 113 -12.55 -5.20 3.24
CA ARG A 113 -13.74 -5.85 3.79
C ARG A 113 -14.85 -5.99 2.77
N ARG A 114 -15.08 -4.97 1.94
CA ARG A 114 -16.04 -5.04 0.83
C ARG A 114 -15.65 -6.08 -0.21
N MET A 115 -14.35 -6.34 -0.36
CA MET A 115 -13.83 -7.40 -1.24
C MET A 115 -13.95 -8.81 -0.62
N GLY A 116 -14.44 -8.92 0.62
CA GLY A 116 -14.68 -10.19 1.29
C GLY A 116 -13.63 -10.56 2.34
N ALA A 117 -12.63 -9.74 2.60
CA ALA A 117 -11.61 -10.03 3.60
C ALA A 117 -12.21 -9.96 5.02
N ARG A 118 -12.04 -11.03 5.78
CA ARG A 118 -12.39 -11.07 7.21
C ARG A 118 -11.20 -10.69 8.08
N GLN A 119 -10.01 -11.02 7.62
CA GLN A 119 -8.75 -10.75 8.28
C GLN A 119 -7.81 -10.10 7.30
N MET A 120 -6.89 -9.29 7.81
CA MET A 120 -5.94 -8.55 6.99
C MET A 120 -4.55 -8.64 7.58
N TYR A 121 -3.53 -8.55 6.74
CA TYR A 121 -2.16 -8.46 7.20
C TYR A 121 -1.36 -7.48 6.34
N LEU A 122 -0.22 -7.09 6.88
CA LEU A 122 0.80 -6.30 6.18
C LEU A 122 2.17 -6.60 6.77
N THR A 123 3.21 -6.19 6.06
CA THR A 123 4.58 -6.28 6.55
C THR A 123 5.16 -4.88 6.68
N SER A 124 5.87 -4.61 7.77
CA SER A 124 6.44 -3.28 8.02
C SER A 124 7.73 -3.36 8.82
N GLY A 125 8.70 -2.52 8.46
CA GLY A 125 9.90 -2.29 9.24
C GLY A 125 9.82 -0.99 10.03
N LYS A 126 9.53 0.11 9.35
CA LYS A 126 9.57 1.46 9.94
C LYS A 126 8.22 2.02 10.35
N GLY A 127 7.13 1.45 9.89
CA GLY A 127 5.77 1.95 10.11
C GLY A 127 5.00 1.31 11.27
N ILE A 128 5.67 0.54 12.12
CA ILE A 128 5.01 -0.27 13.17
C ILE A 128 4.19 0.61 14.12
N SER A 129 4.73 1.72 14.61
CA SER A 129 4.00 2.64 15.49
C SER A 129 2.73 3.17 14.86
N PHE A 130 2.80 3.55 13.58
CA PHE A 130 1.65 4.03 12.83
C PHE A 130 0.56 2.95 12.76
N TRP A 131 0.93 1.74 12.36
CA TRP A 131 -0.06 0.65 12.21
C TRP A 131 -0.65 0.23 13.55
N LYS A 132 0.14 0.23 14.62
CA LYS A 132 -0.40 0.02 15.97
C LYS A 132 -1.42 1.10 16.33
N SER A 133 -1.18 2.35 15.99
CA SER A 133 -2.15 3.44 16.22
C SER A 133 -3.44 3.27 15.42
N CYS A 134 -3.42 2.51 14.33
CA CYS A 134 -4.59 2.13 13.55
C CYS A 134 -5.29 0.86 14.08
N GLY A 135 -4.81 0.27 15.17
CA GLY A 135 -5.39 -0.94 15.78
C GLY A 135 -4.81 -2.26 15.26
N TRP A 136 -3.73 -2.21 14.50
CA TRP A 136 -3.04 -3.42 14.02
C TRP A 136 -2.14 -4.00 15.12
N LYS A 137 -1.96 -5.32 15.10
CA LYS A 137 -1.19 -6.05 16.12
C LYS A 137 0.02 -6.73 15.49
N LEU A 138 1.18 -6.60 16.17
CA LEU A 138 2.36 -7.39 15.84
C LEU A 138 2.09 -8.86 16.15
N THR A 139 2.46 -9.74 15.20
CA THR A 139 2.28 -11.19 15.39
C THR A 139 3.48 -11.85 16.04
N GLY A 140 4.63 -11.17 16.06
CA GLY A 140 5.91 -11.79 16.43
C GLY A 140 6.58 -12.54 15.29
N GLU A 141 5.91 -12.69 14.15
CA GLU A 141 6.47 -13.31 12.96
C GLU A 141 7.23 -12.27 12.12
N VAL A 142 8.28 -12.74 11.45
CA VAL A 142 9.10 -11.95 10.53
C VAL A 142 9.05 -12.63 9.17
N CYS A 143 8.84 -11.87 8.11
CA CYS A 143 8.83 -12.43 6.76
C CYS A 143 10.25 -12.59 6.20
N ILE A 144 10.35 -13.19 5.01
CA ILE A 144 11.63 -13.56 4.39
C ILE A 144 12.57 -12.36 4.19
N ASN A 145 12.04 -11.16 4.01
CA ASN A 145 12.82 -9.91 3.87
C ASN A 145 13.03 -9.17 5.20
N GLN A 146 12.90 -9.86 6.34
CA GLN A 146 13.11 -9.32 7.69
C GLN A 146 12.11 -8.26 8.14
N LEU A 147 10.98 -8.12 7.46
CA LEU A 147 9.92 -7.22 7.89
C LEU A 147 8.97 -7.91 8.89
N ASN A 148 8.50 -7.16 9.86
CA ASN A 148 7.54 -7.65 10.84
C ASN A 148 6.14 -7.79 10.21
N ILE A 149 5.41 -8.83 10.59
CA ILE A 149 4.06 -9.07 10.15
C ILE A 149 3.07 -8.51 11.19
N LEU A 150 2.16 -7.66 10.76
CA LEU A 150 1.06 -7.16 11.56
C LEU A 150 -0.27 -7.66 10.99
N GLU A 151 -1.25 -7.86 11.87
CA GLU A 151 -2.58 -8.37 11.54
C GLU A 151 -3.68 -7.51 12.13
N LYS A 152 -4.81 -7.53 11.45
CA LYS A 152 -6.05 -6.90 11.94
C LYS A 152 -7.31 -7.68 11.52
#